data_6df3f5e90ac6614bdd0b9269cd2bb023
#
_entry.id   6df3f5e90ac6614bdd0b9269cd2bb023
#
_cell.length_a   1.000
_cell.length_b   1.000
_cell.length_c   1.000
_cell.angle_alpha   90.00
_cell.angle_beta   90.00
_cell.angle_gamma   90.00
#
_symmetry.space_group_name_H-M   'P 1'
#
loop_
_entity.id
_entity.type
_entity.pdbx_description
1 polymer ?
#
loop_
_entity_poly.entity_id
_entity_poly.type
_entity_poly.pdbx_seq_one_letter_code
_entity_poly.pdbx_strand_id
1 'polypeptide(L)'
;MSDLTHLDEDGSARMVDVSAKAVTVREGVAAGRITMIEQAAAAIAQGLVKKGDVLAVARVAGIMAAKRTADLIPLCHPIALTSVTIDFDLDATGVTVTATARTAGQTGVEMEALTAASVALLTIYDMAKALDKSMVIGDIRLLAKTGGKSGDWRAA
;
A
#
# COMPACT_ATOMS: atom_id res chain seq x y z
N MET A 1 0.55 -25.23 -13.44
CA MET A 1 0.42 -25.16 -11.98
C MET A 1 1.40 -24.14 -11.45
N SER A 2 0.93 -23.18 -10.73
CA SER A 2 1.84 -22.29 -9.99
C SER A 2 2.46 -23.09 -8.85
N ASP A 3 3.76 -23.22 -8.83
CA ASP A 3 4.45 -23.81 -7.69
C ASP A 3 4.17 -22.95 -6.45
N LEU A 4 3.66 -23.58 -5.41
CA LEU A 4 3.41 -22.92 -4.13
C LEU A 4 4.75 -22.71 -3.41
N THR A 5 5.46 -21.64 -3.78
CA THR A 5 6.84 -21.39 -3.32
C THR A 5 6.94 -21.08 -1.83
N HIS A 6 5.82 -20.71 -1.18
CA HIS A 6 5.78 -20.45 0.27
C HIS A 6 5.41 -21.67 1.12
N LEU A 7 5.36 -22.85 0.52
CA LEU A 7 5.22 -24.11 1.24
C LEU A 7 6.46 -24.97 1.03
N ASP A 8 6.92 -25.65 2.08
CA ASP A 8 7.95 -26.68 1.96
C ASP A 8 7.35 -28.01 1.51
N GLU A 9 8.20 -29.05 1.42
CA GLU A 9 7.76 -30.38 0.98
C GLU A 9 6.66 -31.00 1.87
N ASP A 10 6.59 -30.58 3.13
CA ASP A 10 5.61 -31.05 4.11
C ASP A 10 4.33 -30.19 4.12
N GLY A 11 4.23 -29.18 3.25
CA GLY A 11 3.08 -28.25 3.19
C GLY A 11 3.13 -27.15 4.23
N SER A 12 4.21 -26.98 4.97
CA SER A 12 4.36 -25.92 5.96
C SER A 12 4.73 -24.59 5.31
N ALA A 13 4.20 -23.49 5.85
CA ALA A 13 4.49 -22.15 5.34
C ALA A 13 5.96 -21.77 5.58
N ARG A 14 6.55 -21.10 4.63
CA ARG A 14 7.93 -20.61 4.73
C ARG A 14 8.12 -19.26 4.03
N MET A 15 9.10 -18.51 4.50
CA MET A 15 9.62 -17.35 3.77
C MET A 15 10.63 -17.85 2.72
N VAL A 16 10.41 -17.50 1.45
CA VAL A 16 11.20 -17.99 0.34
C VAL A 16 12.66 -17.51 0.44
N ASP A 17 13.64 -18.39 0.17
CA ASP A 17 15.04 -17.99 0.04
C ASP A 17 15.25 -17.28 -1.30
N VAL A 18 15.63 -16.00 -1.24
CA VAL A 18 15.88 -15.13 -2.41
C VAL A 18 17.37 -14.84 -2.60
N SER A 19 18.26 -15.51 -1.86
CA SER A 19 19.70 -15.24 -1.89
C SER A 19 20.33 -15.40 -3.28
N ALA A 20 19.76 -16.29 -4.13
CA ALA A 20 20.22 -16.53 -5.49
C ALA A 20 19.61 -15.56 -6.53
N LYS A 21 18.64 -14.73 -6.14
CA LYS A 21 18.03 -13.79 -7.06
C LYS A 21 18.93 -12.58 -7.33
N ALA A 22 18.90 -12.08 -8.56
CA ALA A 22 19.64 -10.89 -8.93
C ALA A 22 19.10 -9.65 -8.20
N VAL A 23 20.01 -8.75 -7.86
CA VAL A 23 19.68 -7.40 -7.39
C VAL A 23 19.28 -6.56 -8.59
N THR A 24 18.02 -6.12 -8.65
CA THR A 24 17.49 -5.28 -9.70
C THR A 24 16.67 -4.14 -9.13
N VAL A 25 16.50 -3.05 -9.90
CA VAL A 25 15.55 -2.00 -9.55
C VAL A 25 14.14 -2.56 -9.71
N ARG A 26 13.34 -2.43 -8.67
CA ARG A 26 11.97 -2.95 -8.62
C ARG A 26 11.02 -1.86 -8.15
N GLU A 27 9.85 -1.82 -8.75
CA GLU A 27 8.79 -0.87 -8.40
C GLU A 27 7.46 -1.60 -8.29
N GLY A 28 6.66 -1.20 -7.31
CA GLY A 28 5.26 -1.63 -7.16
C GLY A 28 4.37 -0.41 -7.02
N VAL A 29 3.23 -0.45 -7.69
CA VAL A 29 2.20 0.59 -7.60
C VAL A 29 0.89 -0.06 -7.16
N ALA A 30 0.32 0.42 -6.08
CA ALA A 30 -0.96 -0.04 -5.55
C ALA A 30 -1.92 1.14 -5.38
N ALA A 31 -3.19 0.86 -5.44
CA ALA A 31 -4.22 1.85 -5.20
C ALA A 31 -5.32 1.31 -4.29
N GLY A 32 -6.13 2.20 -3.78
CA GLY A 32 -7.34 1.89 -3.03
C GLY A 32 -8.19 3.13 -2.88
N ARG A 33 -9.37 2.98 -2.33
CA ARG A 33 -10.32 4.07 -2.18
C ARG A 33 -11.04 4.02 -0.84
N ILE A 34 -11.32 5.18 -0.29
CA ILE A 34 -12.28 5.36 0.80
C ILE A 34 -13.43 6.22 0.31
N THR A 35 -14.65 5.71 0.44
CA THR A 35 -15.89 6.39 0.06
C THR A 35 -16.56 6.95 1.30
N MET A 36 -17.11 8.15 1.19
CA MET A 36 -17.70 8.87 2.30
C MET A 36 -18.84 9.79 1.83
N ILE A 37 -19.59 10.33 2.78
CA ILE A 37 -20.57 11.36 2.48
C ILE A 37 -19.87 12.63 1.97
N GLU A 38 -20.56 13.39 1.13
CA GLU A 38 -20.00 14.61 0.51
C GLU A 38 -19.51 15.62 1.54
N GLN A 39 -20.22 15.74 2.66
CA GLN A 39 -19.82 16.64 3.74
C GLN A 39 -18.45 16.28 4.33
N ALA A 40 -18.15 15.00 4.50
CA ALA A 40 -16.86 14.55 4.99
C ALA A 40 -15.75 14.81 3.97
N ALA A 41 -16.01 14.52 2.70
CA ALA A 41 -15.04 14.77 1.62
C ALA A 41 -14.73 16.28 1.51
N ALA A 42 -15.75 17.13 1.59
CA ALA A 42 -15.57 18.59 1.57
C ALA A 42 -14.74 19.07 2.77
N ALA A 43 -15.00 18.54 3.96
CA ALA A 43 -14.23 18.91 5.17
C ALA A 43 -12.76 18.55 5.04
N ILE A 44 -12.45 17.38 4.48
CA ILE A 44 -11.04 16.97 4.21
C ILE A 44 -10.40 17.93 3.22
N ALA A 45 -11.09 18.24 2.11
CA ALA A 45 -10.58 19.14 1.08
C ALA A 45 -10.31 20.56 1.60
N GLN A 46 -11.12 21.04 2.54
CA GLN A 46 -11.02 22.39 3.10
C GLN A 46 -10.16 22.46 4.37
N GLY A 47 -9.61 21.35 4.84
CA GLY A 47 -8.79 21.34 6.05
C GLY A 47 -9.60 21.59 7.34
N LEU A 48 -10.87 21.22 7.39
CA LEU A 48 -11.77 21.48 8.50
C LEU A 48 -11.93 20.31 9.48
N VAL A 49 -11.11 19.27 9.35
CA VAL A 49 -11.15 18.11 10.26
C VAL A 49 -10.44 18.46 11.57
N LYS A 50 -11.10 18.21 12.70
CA LYS A 50 -10.57 18.58 14.03
C LYS A 50 -9.22 17.94 14.39
N LYS A 51 -8.95 16.73 13.90
CA LYS A 51 -7.68 16.02 14.14
C LYS A 51 -6.50 16.57 13.33
N GLY A 52 -6.73 17.48 12.40
CA GLY A 52 -5.69 18.14 11.63
C GLY A 52 -5.71 17.83 10.14
N ASP A 53 -4.56 17.92 9.51
CA ASP A 53 -4.39 17.68 8.08
C ASP A 53 -4.45 16.18 7.77
N VAL A 54 -5.60 15.72 7.31
CA VAL A 54 -5.89 14.30 7.08
C VAL A 54 -4.92 13.69 6.07
N LEU A 55 -4.74 14.33 4.94
CA LEU A 55 -3.91 13.77 3.86
C LEU A 55 -2.42 13.78 4.19
N ALA A 56 -1.94 14.81 4.87
CA ALA A 56 -0.55 14.85 5.32
C ALA A 56 -0.24 13.74 6.32
N VAL A 57 -1.12 13.52 7.29
CA VAL A 57 -0.94 12.44 8.29
C VAL A 57 -1.06 11.07 7.62
N ALA A 58 -2.02 10.89 6.72
CA ALA A 58 -2.20 9.64 5.99
C ALA A 58 -0.99 9.30 5.12
N ARG A 59 -0.39 10.31 4.49
CA ARG A 59 0.83 10.13 3.69
C ARG A 59 1.99 9.62 4.54
N VAL A 60 2.25 10.24 5.66
CA VAL A 60 3.32 9.81 6.58
C VAL A 60 3.05 8.41 7.11
N ALA A 61 1.82 8.11 7.51
CA ALA A 61 1.43 6.79 8.00
C ALA A 61 1.64 5.71 6.94
N GLY A 62 1.27 5.97 5.70
CA GLY A 62 1.49 5.03 4.60
C GLY A 62 2.97 4.79 4.30
N ILE A 63 3.79 5.84 4.32
CA ILE A 63 5.25 5.70 4.14
C ILE A 63 5.84 4.85 5.27
N MET A 64 5.46 5.12 6.52
CA MET A 64 5.92 4.33 7.67
C MET A 64 5.49 2.87 7.57
N ALA A 65 4.25 2.62 7.13
CA ALA A 65 3.73 1.27 6.96
C ALA A 65 4.49 0.48 5.90
N ALA A 66 4.84 1.11 4.78
CA ALA A 66 5.66 0.48 3.74
C ALA A 66 6.98 -0.05 4.33
N LYS A 67 7.62 0.73 5.20
CA LYS A 67 8.89 0.35 5.87
C LYS A 67 8.72 -0.77 6.89
N ARG A 68 7.50 -1.07 7.33
CA ARG A 68 7.19 -2.07 8.34
C ARG A 68 6.39 -3.25 7.80
N THR A 69 6.33 -3.40 6.52
CA THR A 69 5.54 -4.47 5.88
C THR A 69 5.92 -5.85 6.41
N ALA A 70 7.21 -6.15 6.55
CA ALA A 70 7.68 -7.42 7.07
C ALA A 70 7.26 -7.71 8.52
N ASP A 71 7.00 -6.67 9.32
CA ASP A 71 6.49 -6.82 10.68
C ASP A 71 5.00 -7.20 10.71
N LEU A 72 4.27 -6.93 9.64
CA LEU A 72 2.83 -7.14 9.53
C LEU A 72 2.47 -8.37 8.71
N ILE A 73 3.25 -8.69 7.70
CA ILE A 73 3.00 -9.77 6.75
C ILE A 73 4.06 -10.85 6.99
N PRO A 74 3.68 -12.01 7.58
CA PRO A 74 4.64 -12.94 8.18
C PRO A 74 5.73 -13.46 7.25
N LEU A 75 5.42 -13.68 5.98
CA LEU A 75 6.35 -14.32 5.03
C LEU A 75 7.02 -13.32 4.09
N CYS A 76 6.84 -12.01 4.33
CA CYS A 76 7.55 -10.97 3.59
C CYS A 76 8.97 -10.76 4.13
N HIS A 77 9.91 -10.56 3.21
CA HIS A 77 11.30 -10.20 3.57
C HIS A 77 11.38 -8.73 3.99
N PRO A 78 12.20 -8.37 4.97
CA PRO A 78 12.56 -6.98 5.21
C PRO A 78 13.26 -6.40 3.99
N ILE A 79 12.79 -5.25 3.53
CA ILE A 79 13.30 -4.60 2.32
C ILE A 79 13.76 -3.18 2.65
N ALA A 80 14.95 -2.83 2.17
CA ALA A 80 15.43 -1.46 2.19
C ALA A 80 14.81 -0.71 1.01
N LEU A 81 13.81 0.13 1.29
CA LEU A 81 13.14 0.92 0.27
C LEU A 81 13.98 2.15 -0.10
N THR A 82 14.10 2.42 -1.38
CA THR A 82 14.79 3.62 -1.89
C THR A 82 13.83 4.79 -2.06
N SER A 83 12.54 4.52 -2.25
CA SER A 83 11.51 5.55 -2.42
C SER A 83 10.14 4.99 -2.09
N VAL A 84 9.32 5.81 -1.43
CA VAL A 84 7.89 5.58 -1.27
C VAL A 84 7.18 6.90 -1.54
N THR A 85 6.24 6.90 -2.47
CA THR A 85 5.38 8.05 -2.75
C THR A 85 3.92 7.67 -2.57
N ILE A 86 3.14 8.58 -2.01
CA ILE A 86 1.70 8.38 -1.83
C ILE A 86 0.99 9.61 -2.35
N ASP A 87 0.14 9.40 -3.35
CA ASP A 87 -0.65 10.43 -3.98
C ASP A 87 -2.12 10.24 -3.66
N PHE A 88 -2.83 11.35 -3.51
CA PHE A 88 -4.25 11.37 -3.19
C PHE A 88 -5.02 12.12 -4.27
N ASP A 89 -6.17 11.56 -4.63
CA ASP A 89 -7.13 12.15 -5.54
C ASP A 89 -8.45 12.31 -4.79
N LEU A 90 -8.85 13.54 -4.49
CA LEU A 90 -10.11 13.84 -3.82
C LEU A 90 -11.19 14.12 -4.86
N ASP A 91 -12.37 13.57 -4.60
CA ASP A 91 -13.59 13.93 -5.33
C ASP A 91 -14.73 14.17 -4.34
N ALA A 92 -15.94 14.40 -4.83
CA ALA A 92 -17.09 14.73 -4.00
C ALA A 92 -17.49 13.61 -3.02
N THR A 93 -17.09 12.37 -3.26
CA THR A 93 -17.52 11.20 -2.48
C THR A 93 -16.38 10.41 -1.85
N GLY A 94 -15.15 10.91 -1.89
CA GLY A 94 -14.07 10.21 -1.24
C GLY A 94 -12.66 10.56 -1.70
N VAL A 95 -11.75 9.65 -1.38
CA VAL A 95 -10.33 9.78 -1.67
C VAL A 95 -9.82 8.50 -2.30
N THR A 96 -9.15 8.64 -3.44
CA THR A 96 -8.39 7.55 -4.05
C THR A 96 -6.92 7.73 -3.69
N VAL A 97 -6.29 6.66 -3.23
CA VAL A 97 -4.88 6.63 -2.84
C VAL A 97 -4.11 5.83 -3.86
N THR A 98 -2.97 6.33 -4.30
CA THR A 98 -2.00 5.61 -5.12
C THR A 98 -0.65 5.61 -4.41
N ALA A 99 -0.12 4.44 -4.11
CA ALA A 99 1.16 4.26 -3.44
C ALA A 99 2.16 3.61 -4.38
N THR A 100 3.36 4.18 -4.46
CA THR A 100 4.47 3.65 -5.26
C THR A 100 5.66 3.39 -4.35
N ALA A 101 6.14 2.15 -4.35
CA ALA A 101 7.32 1.75 -3.61
C ALA A 101 8.42 1.28 -4.56
N ARG A 102 9.67 1.64 -4.25
CA ARG A 102 10.84 1.25 -5.03
C ARG A 102 11.94 0.68 -4.13
N THR A 103 12.67 -0.26 -4.69
CA THR A 103 13.89 -0.82 -4.08
C THR A 103 14.87 -1.24 -5.16
N ALA A 104 16.14 -1.33 -4.79
CA ALA A 104 17.14 -2.10 -5.53
C ALA A 104 17.44 -3.34 -4.69
N GLY A 105 16.86 -4.47 -5.04
CA GLY A 105 16.93 -5.65 -4.19
C GLY A 105 16.61 -6.95 -4.91
N GLN A 106 16.51 -8.02 -4.14
CA GLN A 106 16.35 -9.40 -4.62
C GLN A 106 14.90 -9.87 -4.64
N THR A 107 13.97 -9.07 -4.13
CA THR A 107 12.53 -9.39 -4.13
C THR A 107 11.71 -8.15 -4.49
N GLY A 108 10.46 -8.37 -4.90
CA GLY A 108 9.55 -7.30 -5.28
C GLY A 108 9.03 -6.50 -4.10
N VAL A 109 8.39 -5.39 -4.40
CA VAL A 109 7.86 -4.42 -3.43
C VAL A 109 6.34 -4.24 -3.54
N GLU A 110 5.65 -5.25 -4.07
CA GLU A 110 4.19 -5.23 -4.21
C GLU A 110 3.51 -5.10 -2.85
N MET A 111 3.96 -5.86 -1.86
CA MET A 111 3.36 -5.83 -0.53
C MET A 111 3.61 -4.51 0.19
N GLU A 112 4.78 -3.90 -0.01
CA GLU A 112 5.08 -2.58 0.53
C GLU A 112 4.14 -1.52 -0.03
N ALA A 113 3.86 -1.55 -1.33
CA ALA A 113 2.92 -0.63 -1.96
C ALA A 113 1.48 -0.86 -1.47
N LEU A 114 1.03 -2.12 -1.40
CA LEU A 114 -0.31 -2.48 -0.91
C LEU A 114 -0.49 -2.11 0.56
N THR A 115 0.51 -2.34 1.39
CA THR A 115 0.48 -1.98 2.82
C THR A 115 0.43 -0.47 2.99
N ALA A 116 1.22 0.27 2.21
CA ALA A 116 1.21 1.73 2.23
C ALA A 116 -0.18 2.30 1.89
N ALA A 117 -0.78 1.84 0.80
CA ALA A 117 -2.12 2.28 0.40
C ALA A 117 -3.16 1.95 1.48
N SER A 118 -3.11 0.74 2.03
CA SER A 118 -4.06 0.26 3.04
C SER A 118 -4.00 1.09 4.32
N VAL A 119 -2.81 1.36 4.84
CA VAL A 119 -2.63 2.13 6.07
C VAL A 119 -2.93 3.61 5.86
N ALA A 120 -2.63 4.17 4.70
CA ALA A 120 -3.05 5.53 4.37
C ALA A 120 -4.58 5.65 4.43
N LEU A 121 -5.31 4.69 3.86
CA LEU A 121 -6.78 4.66 3.90
C LEU A 121 -7.32 4.50 5.32
N LEU A 122 -6.73 3.61 6.12
CA LEU A 122 -7.10 3.44 7.53
C LEU A 122 -6.89 4.73 8.32
N THR A 123 -5.83 5.47 8.02
CA THR A 123 -5.52 6.74 8.68
C THR A 123 -6.55 7.81 8.30
N ILE A 124 -6.97 7.88 7.04
CA ILE A 124 -8.06 8.76 6.62
C ILE A 124 -9.33 8.43 7.40
N TYR A 125 -9.68 7.13 7.51
CA TYR A 125 -10.84 6.70 8.29
C TYR A 125 -10.74 7.16 9.75
N ASP A 126 -9.63 6.89 10.40
CA ASP A 126 -9.45 7.27 11.80
C ASP A 126 -9.58 8.78 12.04
N MET A 127 -9.00 9.58 11.15
CA MET A 127 -9.01 11.03 11.29
C MET A 127 -10.36 11.66 10.98
N ALA A 128 -11.15 11.08 10.09
CA ALA A 128 -12.42 11.64 9.62
C ALA A 128 -13.68 10.97 10.17
N LYS A 129 -13.54 9.89 10.95
CA LYS A 129 -14.67 9.07 11.42
C LYS A 129 -15.70 9.84 12.27
N ALA A 130 -15.32 10.95 12.89
CA ALA A 130 -16.26 11.79 13.61
C ALA A 130 -17.29 12.44 12.68
N LEU A 131 -16.96 12.64 11.40
CA LEU A 131 -17.86 13.19 10.39
C LEU A 131 -18.71 12.11 9.72
N ASP A 132 -18.15 10.91 9.54
CA ASP A 132 -18.84 9.82 8.86
C ASP A 132 -18.24 8.47 9.28
N LYS A 133 -18.93 7.74 10.14
CA LYS A 133 -18.50 6.39 10.55
C LYS A 133 -18.81 5.32 9.51
N SER A 134 -19.66 5.63 8.53
CA SER A 134 -20.08 4.69 7.49
C SER A 134 -19.12 4.63 6.29
N MET A 135 -17.99 5.31 6.37
CA MET A 135 -16.99 5.27 5.30
C MET A 135 -16.57 3.83 4.97
N VAL A 136 -16.40 3.58 3.68
CA VAL A 136 -16.02 2.24 3.18
C VAL A 136 -14.66 2.32 2.52
N ILE A 137 -13.74 1.49 2.99
CA ILE A 137 -12.45 1.27 2.36
C ILE A 137 -12.56 0.07 1.43
N GLY A 138 -12.14 0.23 0.19
CA GLY A 138 -12.22 -0.84 -0.80
C GLY A 138 -11.30 -0.60 -1.98
N ASP A 139 -11.43 -1.47 -2.98
CA ASP A 139 -10.67 -1.41 -4.23
C ASP A 139 -9.15 -1.42 -4.05
N ILE A 140 -8.68 -2.00 -2.94
CA ILE A 140 -7.24 -2.14 -2.69
C ILE A 140 -6.70 -3.20 -3.64
N ARG A 141 -5.78 -2.78 -4.52
CA ARG A 141 -5.22 -3.67 -5.54
C ARG A 141 -3.86 -3.21 -6.02
N LEU A 142 -3.10 -4.15 -6.56
CA LEU A 142 -1.89 -3.84 -7.30
C LEU A 142 -2.27 -3.32 -8.68
N LEU A 143 -1.68 -2.20 -9.08
CA LEU A 143 -1.87 -1.61 -10.42
C LEU A 143 -0.76 -2.00 -11.38
N ALA A 144 0.46 -2.07 -10.89
CA ALA A 144 1.61 -2.37 -11.73
C ALA A 144 2.79 -2.84 -10.87
N LYS A 145 3.65 -3.63 -11.47
CA LYS A 145 4.99 -3.89 -10.95
C LYS A 145 5.99 -3.86 -12.09
N THR A 146 7.20 -3.42 -11.82
CA THR A 146 8.30 -3.45 -12.79
C THR A 146 9.55 -4.07 -12.16
N GLY A 147 10.39 -4.65 -13.02
CA GLY A 147 11.62 -5.32 -12.61
C GLY A 147 11.40 -6.73 -12.08
N GLY A 148 12.52 -7.40 -11.81
CA GLY A 148 12.53 -8.76 -11.30
C GLY A 148 12.44 -9.83 -12.38
N LYS A 149 12.46 -11.10 -11.94
CA LYS A 149 12.53 -12.28 -12.81
C LYS A 149 11.29 -12.42 -13.71
N SER A 150 10.11 -12.11 -13.23
CA SER A 150 8.86 -12.23 -13.96
C SER A 150 8.55 -11.02 -14.85
N GLY A 151 9.42 -10.00 -14.86
CA GLY A 151 9.26 -8.83 -15.71
C GLY A 151 8.14 -7.89 -15.26
N ASP A 152 7.70 -7.06 -16.16
CA ASP A 152 6.69 -6.04 -15.89
C ASP A 152 5.28 -6.62 -15.97
N TRP A 153 4.41 -6.12 -15.10
CA TRP A 153 3.00 -6.48 -15.07
C TRP A 153 2.15 -5.23 -14.81
N ARG A 154 1.00 -5.17 -15.46
CA ARG A 154 0.00 -4.12 -15.24
C ARG A 154 -1.38 -4.73 -15.10
N ALA A 155 -2.20 -4.13 -14.25
CA ALA A 155 -3.61 -4.45 -14.15
C ALA A 155 -4.35 -4.06 -15.44
N ALA A 156 -5.34 -4.87 -15.79
CA ALA A 156 -6.19 -4.61 -16.95
C ALA A 156 -7.07 -3.36 -16.74
#